data_ca35dec8a7c3cd701ef723fe72686b6a
#
_entry.id   ca35dec8a7c3cd701ef723fe72686b6a
#
_cell.length_a   1.000
_cell.length_b   1.000
_cell.length_c   1.000
_cell.angle_alpha   90.00
_cell.angle_beta   90.00
_cell.angle_gamma   90.00
#
_symmetry.space_group_name_H-M   'P 1'
#
loop_
_entity.id
_entity.type
_entity.pdbx_description
1 polymer ?
#
loop_
_entity_poly.entity_id
_entity_poly.type
_entity_poly.pdbx_seq_one_letter_code
_entity_poly.pdbx_strand_id
1 'polypeptide(L)'
;MTKFNKDKLPSRHVTEGPGKAPHRSFFYAMNLTTEQIHQPFIGVATTWNESAPCNITLRRQAQSVKKGVWLAKGTPREFTTITVTDGIAMGHQGMKASLASREAIAD
;
A
#
# COMPACT_ATOMS: atom_id res chain seq x y z
N MET A 1 13.55 10.61 17.88
CA MET A 1 12.35 9.91 17.38
C MET A 1 12.45 8.44 17.73
N THR A 2 11.41 7.88 18.29
CA THR A 2 11.42 6.50 18.77
C THR A 2 11.37 5.54 17.57
N LYS A 3 12.29 4.56 17.55
CA LYS A 3 12.21 3.48 16.56
C LYS A 3 11.13 2.50 17.00
N PHE A 4 10.31 2.08 16.04
CA PHE A 4 9.31 1.05 16.30
C PHE A 4 9.98 -0.31 16.45
N ASN A 5 9.48 -1.11 17.38
CA ASN A 5 9.93 -2.50 17.53
C ASN A 5 9.20 -3.36 16.50
N LYS A 6 9.92 -3.71 15.43
CA LYS A 6 9.37 -4.51 14.34
C LYS A 6 9.10 -5.95 14.73
N ASP A 7 9.67 -6.43 15.82
CA ASP A 7 9.50 -7.83 16.25
C ASP A 7 8.05 -8.21 16.52
N LYS A 8 7.20 -7.22 16.76
CA LYS A 8 5.76 -7.43 17.01
C LYS A 8 4.88 -7.12 15.80
N LEU A 9 5.46 -6.75 14.67
CA LEU A 9 4.72 -6.32 13.50
C LEU A 9 4.76 -7.38 12.40
N PRO A 10 3.66 -7.53 11.62
CA PRO A 10 3.58 -8.58 10.60
C PRO A 10 4.67 -8.54 9.55
N SER A 11 5.18 -7.37 9.18
CA SER A 11 6.19 -7.27 8.13
C SER A 11 7.51 -7.94 8.49
N ARG A 12 7.73 -8.28 9.77
CA ARG A 12 8.93 -9.05 10.17
C ARG A 12 9.01 -10.41 9.46
N HIS A 13 7.87 -10.97 9.09
CA HIS A 13 7.81 -12.29 8.45
C HIS A 13 8.52 -12.33 7.10
N VAL A 14 8.72 -11.19 6.45
CA VAL A 14 9.39 -11.13 5.14
C VAL A 14 10.73 -10.39 5.18
N THR A 15 11.07 -9.76 6.29
CA THR A 15 12.30 -8.95 6.36
C THR A 15 13.30 -9.42 7.41
N GLU A 16 12.88 -10.12 8.45
CA GLU A 16 13.73 -10.43 9.58
C GLU A 16 14.17 -11.88 9.60
N GLY A 17 15.38 -12.12 10.14
CA GLY A 17 15.95 -13.44 10.33
C GLY A 17 16.86 -13.91 9.18
N PRO A 18 17.77 -14.87 9.47
CA PRO A 18 18.70 -15.36 8.45
C PRO A 18 18.02 -16.04 7.27
N GLY A 19 16.91 -16.75 7.51
CA GLY A 19 16.14 -17.41 6.46
C GLY A 19 15.45 -16.47 5.49
N LYS A 20 15.42 -15.16 5.80
CA LYS A 20 14.79 -14.16 4.95
C LYS A 20 15.78 -13.35 4.11
N ALA A 21 17.04 -13.80 4.04
CA ALA A 21 18.04 -13.16 3.19
C ALA A 21 17.59 -13.09 1.71
N PRO A 22 17.01 -14.13 1.10
CA PRO A 22 16.50 -14.01 -0.27
C PRO A 22 15.41 -12.96 -0.40
N HIS A 23 14.52 -12.83 0.57
CA HIS A 23 13.46 -11.82 0.57
C HIS A 23 14.05 -10.41 0.62
N ARG A 24 15.07 -10.22 1.48
CA ARG A 24 15.74 -8.92 1.58
C ARG A 24 16.44 -8.53 0.29
N SER A 25 16.94 -9.50 -0.48
CA SER A 25 17.58 -9.19 -1.76
C SER A 25 16.60 -8.55 -2.74
N PHE A 26 15.33 -8.97 -2.74
CA PHE A 26 14.32 -8.35 -3.57
C PHE A 26 14.06 -6.90 -3.12
N PHE A 27 14.05 -6.64 -1.82
CA PHE A 27 13.83 -5.27 -1.33
C PHE A 27 15.03 -4.37 -1.67
N TYR A 28 16.24 -4.89 -1.61
CA TYR A 28 17.41 -4.12 -2.07
C TYR A 28 17.32 -3.82 -3.58
N ALA A 29 16.82 -4.76 -4.36
CA ALA A 29 16.62 -4.55 -5.80
C ALA A 29 15.60 -3.44 -6.09
N MET A 30 14.69 -3.17 -5.15
CA MET A 30 13.74 -2.06 -5.24
C MET A 30 14.27 -0.75 -4.65
N ASN A 31 15.58 -0.66 -4.43
CA ASN A 31 16.27 0.53 -3.92
C ASN A 31 15.97 0.88 -2.47
N LEU A 32 15.50 -0.08 -1.67
CA LEU A 32 15.37 0.13 -0.23
C LEU A 32 16.74 0.00 0.44
N THR A 33 17.01 0.88 1.41
CA THR A 33 18.21 0.78 2.22
C THR A 33 18.04 -0.26 3.33
N THR A 34 19.13 -0.67 3.95
CA THR A 34 19.08 -1.59 5.09
C THR A 34 18.17 -1.06 6.20
N GLU A 35 18.28 0.23 6.52
CA GLU A 35 17.43 0.84 7.54
C GLU A 35 15.95 0.77 7.14
N GLN A 36 15.64 1.07 5.89
CA GLN A 36 14.26 1.05 5.40
C GLN A 36 13.65 -0.34 5.43
N ILE A 37 14.44 -1.38 5.12
CA ILE A 37 13.96 -2.76 5.16
C ILE A 37 13.56 -3.17 6.57
N HIS A 38 14.29 -2.70 7.57
CA HIS A 38 14.04 -3.06 8.97
C HIS A 38 13.04 -2.13 9.66
N GLN A 39 12.51 -1.12 8.97
CA GLN A 39 11.40 -0.32 9.47
C GLN A 39 10.07 -1.04 9.25
N PRO A 40 9.01 -0.68 10.01
CA PRO A 40 7.69 -1.25 9.75
C PRO A 40 7.21 -0.94 8.32
N PHE A 41 6.68 -1.93 7.65
CA PHE A 41 6.07 -1.73 6.33
C PHE A 41 4.63 -1.31 6.51
N ILE A 42 4.26 -0.21 5.87
CA ILE A 42 2.91 0.34 5.92
C ILE A 42 2.31 0.24 4.52
N GLY A 43 1.27 -0.56 4.38
CA GLY A 43 0.55 -0.69 3.12
C GLY A 43 -0.23 0.59 2.82
N VAL A 44 -0.04 1.13 1.62
CA VAL A 44 -0.80 2.29 1.14
C VAL A 44 -1.62 1.81 -0.04
N ALA A 45 -2.89 1.47 0.22
CA ALA A 45 -3.79 0.96 -0.80
C ALA A 45 -4.51 2.11 -1.46
N THR A 46 -4.52 2.13 -2.78
CA THR A 46 -5.29 3.10 -3.56
C THR A 46 -6.14 2.39 -4.60
N THR A 47 -7.12 3.10 -5.11
CA THR A 47 -7.91 2.67 -6.26
C THR A 47 -7.66 3.58 -7.45
N TRP A 48 -6.42 4.09 -7.58
CA TRP A 48 -6.09 4.99 -8.68
C TRP A 48 -6.42 4.36 -10.02
N ASN A 49 -7.05 5.16 -10.88
CA ASN A 49 -7.39 4.78 -12.24
C ASN A 49 -7.63 6.05 -13.04
N GLU A 50 -7.00 6.17 -14.19
CA GLU A 50 -7.16 7.36 -15.02
C GLU A 50 -8.51 7.42 -15.73
N SER A 51 -9.23 6.30 -15.82
CA SER A 51 -10.56 6.24 -16.42
C SER A 51 -11.68 6.64 -15.46
N ALA A 52 -11.37 6.83 -14.18
CA ALA A 52 -12.35 7.18 -13.17
C ALA A 52 -12.07 8.60 -12.64
N PRO A 53 -12.97 9.57 -12.88
CA PRO A 53 -12.68 10.95 -12.52
C PRO A 53 -12.47 11.19 -11.03
N CYS A 54 -13.17 10.43 -10.19
CA CYS A 54 -12.98 10.54 -8.74
C CYS A 54 -11.67 9.96 -8.24
N ASN A 55 -10.98 9.15 -9.06
CA ASN A 55 -9.79 8.41 -8.66
C ASN A 55 -8.49 8.99 -9.24
N ILE A 56 -8.58 9.94 -10.17
CA ILE A 56 -7.42 10.52 -10.84
C ILE A 56 -6.45 11.16 -9.85
N THR A 57 -6.95 11.85 -8.84
CA THR A 57 -6.12 12.55 -7.86
C THR A 57 -5.47 11.63 -6.83
N LEU A 58 -5.85 10.36 -6.78
CA LEU A 58 -5.32 9.43 -5.77
C LEU A 58 -3.82 9.25 -5.86
N ARG A 59 -3.24 9.35 -7.07
CA ARG A 59 -1.78 9.25 -7.22
C ARG A 59 -1.07 10.33 -6.41
N ARG A 60 -1.55 11.57 -6.46
CA ARG A 60 -0.98 12.69 -5.70
C ARG A 60 -1.20 12.50 -4.21
N GLN A 61 -2.40 12.08 -3.83
CA GLN A 61 -2.74 11.83 -2.43
C GLN A 61 -1.87 10.72 -1.85
N ALA A 62 -1.64 9.63 -2.62
CA ALA A 62 -0.78 8.54 -2.18
C ALA A 62 0.66 9.02 -1.94
N GLN A 63 1.18 9.91 -2.77
CA GLN A 63 2.52 10.47 -2.57
C GLN A 63 2.61 11.26 -1.26
N SER A 64 1.58 12.02 -0.93
CA SER A 64 1.52 12.76 0.34
C SER A 64 1.47 11.83 1.54
N VAL A 65 0.67 10.78 1.45
CA VAL A 65 0.58 9.75 2.50
C VAL A 65 1.92 9.06 2.70
N LYS A 66 2.59 8.70 1.60
CA LYS A 66 3.91 8.05 1.68
C LYS A 66 4.94 8.96 2.35
N LYS A 67 4.92 10.25 2.06
CA LYS A 67 5.81 11.20 2.74
C LYS A 67 5.59 11.21 4.24
N GLY A 68 4.33 11.18 4.68
CA GLY A 68 4.00 11.11 6.10
C GLY A 68 4.51 9.83 6.75
N VAL A 69 4.36 8.70 6.06
CA VAL A 69 4.87 7.41 6.55
C VAL A 69 6.40 7.43 6.68
N TRP A 70 7.11 7.98 5.69
CA TRP A 70 8.57 8.12 5.75
C TRP A 70 9.01 8.97 6.95
N LEU A 71 8.31 10.08 7.18
CA LEU A 71 8.62 10.97 8.31
C LEU A 71 8.41 10.28 9.66
N ALA A 72 7.46 9.37 9.74
CA ALA A 72 7.18 8.61 10.96
C ALA A 72 8.06 7.37 11.12
N LYS A 73 9.09 7.18 10.25
CA LYS A 73 10.02 6.04 10.29
C LYS A 73 9.37 4.71 9.92
N GLY A 74 8.33 4.74 9.12
CA GLY A 74 7.79 3.57 8.44
C GLY A 74 8.31 3.49 7.01
N THR A 75 8.14 2.33 6.38
CA THR A 75 8.46 2.14 4.97
C THR A 75 7.16 1.93 4.21
N PRO A 76 6.69 2.92 3.44
CA PRO A 76 5.44 2.79 2.73
C PRO A 76 5.59 1.87 1.52
N ARG A 77 4.60 1.02 1.30
CA ARG A 77 4.49 0.21 0.08
C ARG A 77 3.13 0.47 -0.53
N GLU A 78 3.14 1.14 -1.65
CA GLU A 78 1.92 1.48 -2.37
C GLU A 78 1.50 0.34 -3.28
N PHE A 79 0.21 0.06 -3.31
CA PHE A 79 -0.38 -0.89 -4.26
C PHE A 79 -1.78 -0.42 -4.63
N THR A 80 -2.24 -0.88 -5.79
CA THR A 80 -3.57 -0.51 -6.28
C THR A 80 -4.52 -1.68 -6.17
N THR A 81 -5.78 -1.37 -5.93
CA THR A 81 -6.87 -2.33 -5.92
C THR A 81 -7.82 -2.03 -7.08
N ILE A 82 -8.81 -2.88 -7.27
CA ILE A 82 -9.80 -2.66 -8.33
C ILE A 82 -10.59 -1.37 -8.09
N THR A 83 -11.01 -0.74 -9.16
CA THR A 83 -11.78 0.50 -9.13
C THR A 83 -13.17 0.27 -9.69
N VAL A 84 -14.20 0.69 -8.95
CA VAL A 84 -15.55 0.80 -9.46
C VAL A 84 -15.97 2.26 -9.28
N THR A 85 -16.22 2.97 -10.38
CA THR A 85 -16.67 4.35 -10.30
C THR A 85 -18.20 4.39 -10.41
N ASP A 86 -18.83 4.77 -9.29
CA ASP A 86 -20.29 4.80 -9.20
C ASP A 86 -20.91 5.75 -10.21
N GLY A 87 -20.26 6.89 -10.47
CA GLY A 87 -20.76 7.87 -11.41
C GLY A 87 -20.83 7.34 -12.85
N ILE A 88 -19.82 6.62 -13.30
CA ILE A 88 -19.79 6.04 -14.65
C ILE A 88 -20.61 4.76 -14.73
N ALA A 89 -20.61 3.95 -13.67
CA ALA A 89 -21.34 2.69 -13.62
C ALA A 89 -22.85 2.86 -13.35
N MET A 90 -23.29 4.07 -13.06
CA MET A 90 -24.68 4.34 -12.71
C MET A 90 -25.64 3.79 -13.79
N GLY A 91 -26.58 2.95 -13.38
CA GLY A 91 -27.53 2.31 -14.30
C GLY A 91 -26.96 1.11 -15.07
N HIS A 92 -25.67 0.77 -14.89
CA HIS A 92 -25.03 -0.36 -15.55
C HIS A 92 -24.94 -1.56 -14.60
N GLN A 93 -24.85 -2.77 -15.17
CA GLN A 93 -24.71 -3.99 -14.36
C GLN A 93 -23.46 -3.97 -13.48
N GLY A 94 -22.40 -3.29 -13.90
CA GLY A 94 -21.17 -3.15 -13.11
C GLY A 94 -21.38 -2.53 -11.75
N MET A 95 -22.44 -1.74 -11.58
CA MET A 95 -22.77 -1.12 -10.30
C MET A 95 -23.07 -2.15 -9.20
N LYS A 96 -23.51 -3.35 -9.57
CA LYS A 96 -23.78 -4.43 -8.62
C LYS A 96 -22.55 -4.86 -7.83
N ALA A 97 -21.36 -4.67 -8.38
CA ALA A 97 -20.10 -5.05 -7.74
C ALA A 97 -19.55 -3.96 -6.82
N SER A 98 -20.14 -2.78 -6.79
CA SER A 98 -19.57 -1.63 -6.08
C SER A 98 -19.41 -1.88 -4.58
N LEU A 99 -20.47 -2.22 -3.88
CA LEU A 99 -20.42 -2.42 -2.44
C LEU A 99 -19.66 -3.69 -2.07
N ALA A 100 -19.86 -4.78 -2.80
CA ALA A 100 -19.16 -6.04 -2.53
C ALA A 100 -17.65 -5.89 -2.70
N SER A 101 -17.20 -5.20 -3.74
CA SER A 101 -15.78 -4.92 -3.97
C SER A 101 -15.19 -4.05 -2.86
N ARG A 102 -15.94 -3.04 -2.43
CA ARG A 102 -15.50 -2.13 -1.37
C ARG A 102 -15.25 -2.87 -0.07
N GLU A 103 -16.17 -3.76 0.31
CA GLU A 103 -16.02 -4.55 1.52
C GLU A 103 -14.87 -5.55 1.42
N ALA A 104 -14.70 -6.19 0.28
CA ALA A 104 -13.58 -7.12 0.07
C ALA A 104 -12.23 -6.41 0.21
N ILE A 105 -12.11 -5.19 -0.28
CA ILE A 105 -10.88 -4.39 -0.15
C ILE A 105 -10.63 -4.02 1.32
N ALA A 106 -11.69 -3.67 2.05
CA ALA A 106 -11.57 -3.27 3.45
C ALA A 106 -11.16 -4.43 4.36
N ASP A 107 -11.62 -5.63 4.05
CA ASP A 107 -11.29 -6.83 4.81
C ASP A 107 -9.84 -7.26 4.56
#